data_c3e63da5d93d5ca88e3d5b553aa3ff9c
#
_entry.id   c3e63da5d93d5ca88e3d5b553aa3ff9c
#
_cell.length_a   1.000
_cell.length_b   1.000
_cell.length_c   1.000
_cell.angle_alpha   90.00
_cell.angle_beta   90.00
_cell.angle_gamma   90.00
#
_symmetry.space_group_name_H-M   'P 1'
#
loop_
_entity.id
_entity.type
_entity.pdbx_description
1 polymer ?
#
loop_
_entity_poly.entity_id
_entity_poly.type
_entity_poly.pdbx_seq_one_letter_code
_entity_poly.pdbx_strand_id
1 'polypeptide(L)'
;MSDDWLPPGATKDGQTVTARWDPVAQRMIDGVRVREIVNVPKQSGYLTEMFRADWDFGPPVDQVFQIILNPKSISAWHAHASATDRLFVSAGLLRIVLCDLRKGSPTHGVINDFRFGTVRPAVVLVPPKVWHGVMNIGDVPSVLINLPDRAYCYEDPDHWRLPSDSPEIAFTW
;
A
#
# COMPACT_ATOMS: atom_id res chain seq x y z
N MET A 1 31.31 -25.08 1.37
CA MET A 1 31.24 -24.87 2.83
C MET A 1 30.02 -25.66 3.28
N SER A 2 30.17 -26.57 4.24
CA SER A 2 29.04 -27.36 4.75
C SER A 2 28.15 -26.48 5.62
N ASP A 3 26.85 -26.59 5.47
CA ASP A 3 25.86 -25.81 6.25
C ASP A 3 25.54 -26.48 7.61
N ASP A 4 26.50 -27.25 8.14
CA ASP A 4 26.34 -28.08 9.36
C ASP A 4 26.08 -27.26 10.64
N TRP A 5 26.24 -25.95 10.58
CA TRP A 5 25.97 -25.02 11.68
C TRP A 5 24.50 -24.53 11.72
N LEU A 6 23.70 -24.80 10.68
CA LEU A 6 22.32 -24.33 10.59
C LEU A 6 21.37 -25.24 11.35
N PRO A 7 20.59 -24.71 12.32
CA PRO A 7 19.54 -25.50 12.96
C PRO A 7 18.37 -25.79 11.97
N PRO A 8 17.56 -26.84 12.22
CA PRO A 8 16.37 -27.10 11.43
C PRO A 8 15.44 -25.89 11.36
N GLY A 9 14.98 -25.55 10.17
CA GLY A 9 14.10 -24.39 9.93
C GLY A 9 14.82 -23.06 9.66
N ALA A 10 16.16 -23.02 9.76
CA ALA A 10 16.91 -21.83 9.36
C ALA A 10 16.80 -21.60 7.84
N THR A 11 16.55 -20.35 7.45
CA THR A 11 16.49 -19.93 6.05
C THR A 11 17.46 -18.76 5.84
N LYS A 12 18.08 -18.73 4.67
CA LYS A 12 18.93 -17.59 4.31
C LYS A 12 18.08 -16.45 3.81
N ASP A 13 18.31 -15.23 4.33
CA ASP A 13 17.63 -14.05 3.84
C ASP A 13 17.97 -13.77 2.38
N GLY A 14 16.94 -13.34 1.63
CA GLY A 14 17.12 -12.76 0.30
C GLY A 14 17.68 -11.33 0.39
N GLN A 15 18.16 -10.84 -0.73
CA GLN A 15 18.59 -9.45 -0.83
C GLN A 15 17.38 -8.51 -0.68
N THR A 16 17.37 -7.63 0.31
CA THR A 16 16.30 -6.64 0.57
C THR A 16 16.69 -5.21 0.18
N VAL A 17 17.99 -4.93 0.10
CA VAL A 17 18.54 -3.62 -0.26
C VAL A 17 19.70 -3.75 -1.26
N THR A 18 19.91 -2.71 -2.04
CA THR A 18 21.07 -2.57 -2.92
C THR A 18 22.32 -2.13 -2.14
N ALA A 19 23.48 -2.10 -2.80
CA ALA A 19 24.70 -1.57 -2.21
C ALA A 19 24.63 -0.07 -1.82
N ARG A 20 23.63 0.66 -2.33
CA ARG A 20 23.35 2.06 -1.99
C ARG A 20 22.24 2.22 -0.96
N TRP A 21 21.80 1.11 -0.34
CA TRP A 21 20.70 1.06 0.61
C TRP A 21 19.33 1.42 0.03
N ASP A 22 19.20 1.41 -1.29
CA ASP A 22 17.88 1.46 -1.92
C ASP A 22 17.18 0.11 -1.75
N PRO A 23 15.88 0.07 -1.48
CA PRO A 23 15.12 -1.17 -1.48
C PRO A 23 15.22 -1.89 -2.82
N VAL A 24 15.33 -3.21 -2.80
CA VAL A 24 15.25 -4.00 -4.04
C VAL A 24 13.86 -3.85 -4.63
N ALA A 25 13.79 -3.55 -5.93
CA ALA A 25 12.53 -3.36 -6.62
C ALA A 25 11.69 -4.65 -6.57
N GLN A 26 10.45 -4.53 -6.10
CA GLN A 26 9.46 -5.59 -6.19
C GLN A 26 8.92 -5.70 -7.62
N ARG A 27 8.51 -6.90 -8.04
CA ARG A 27 7.67 -7.03 -9.22
C ARG A 27 6.34 -6.34 -8.94
N MET A 28 6.09 -5.23 -9.60
CA MET A 28 4.86 -4.46 -9.40
C MET A 28 3.65 -5.16 -10.03
N ILE A 29 2.54 -5.14 -9.33
CA ILE A 29 1.23 -5.52 -9.88
C ILE A 29 0.90 -4.59 -11.05
N ASP A 30 0.39 -5.17 -12.14
CA ASP A 30 0.01 -4.42 -13.32
C ASP A 30 -0.99 -3.30 -13.01
N GLY A 31 -0.66 -2.08 -13.41
CA GLY A 31 -1.42 -0.87 -13.14
C GLY A 31 -1.18 -0.24 -11.76
N VAL A 32 -0.52 -0.93 -10.82
CA VAL A 32 -0.10 -0.31 -9.55
C VAL A 32 1.08 0.62 -9.80
N ARG A 33 1.01 1.81 -9.22
CA ARG A 33 2.09 2.80 -9.30
C ARG A 33 2.39 3.34 -7.90
N VAL A 34 3.66 3.55 -7.62
CA VAL A 34 4.13 4.18 -6.38
C VAL A 34 4.90 5.43 -6.74
N ARG A 35 4.52 6.55 -6.13
CA ARG A 35 5.26 7.80 -6.21
C ARG A 35 5.80 8.16 -4.84
N GLU A 36 7.08 7.99 -4.64
CA GLU A 36 7.74 8.49 -3.43
C GLU A 36 7.78 10.01 -3.43
N ILE A 37 7.61 10.59 -2.25
CA ILE A 37 7.47 12.03 -2.04
C ILE A 37 8.55 12.48 -1.08
N VAL A 38 9.01 13.71 -1.26
CA VAL A 38 10.02 14.31 -0.38
C VAL A 38 9.33 15.23 0.62
N ASN A 39 9.63 15.07 1.89
CA ASN A 39 9.30 16.05 2.92
C ASN A 39 10.24 17.26 2.75
N VAL A 40 9.69 18.43 2.54
CA VAL A 40 10.45 19.68 2.39
C VAL A 40 10.57 20.37 3.74
N PRO A 41 11.76 20.41 4.37
CA PRO A 41 11.96 21.09 5.65
C PRO A 41 11.56 22.56 5.59
N LYS A 42 10.91 23.05 6.64
CA LYS A 42 10.53 24.44 6.87
C LYS A 42 11.01 24.86 8.26
N GLN A 43 11.02 26.15 8.55
CA GLN A 43 11.38 26.64 9.88
C GLN A 43 10.47 26.07 11.00
N SER A 44 9.20 25.82 10.70
CA SER A 44 8.19 25.34 11.65
C SER A 44 7.88 23.83 11.52
N GLY A 45 8.64 23.06 10.73
CA GLY A 45 8.38 21.65 10.48
C GLY A 45 8.73 21.22 9.07
N TYR A 46 7.81 20.55 8.36
CA TYR A 46 7.99 20.19 6.95
C TYR A 46 6.67 20.27 6.19
N LEU A 47 6.77 20.43 4.86
CA LEU A 47 5.67 20.38 3.92
C LEU A 47 5.79 19.11 3.07
N THR A 48 4.69 18.44 2.84
CA THR A 48 4.59 17.26 1.97
C THR A 48 3.50 17.48 0.94
N GLU A 49 3.84 17.49 -0.35
CA GLU A 49 2.83 17.48 -1.40
C GLU A 49 2.34 16.03 -1.61
N MET A 50 1.10 15.73 -1.26
CA MET A 50 0.56 14.40 -1.39
C MET A 50 -0.13 14.14 -2.74
N PHE A 51 -0.55 15.18 -3.43
CA PHE A 51 -1.18 15.10 -4.74
C PHE A 51 -1.12 16.44 -5.48
N ARG A 52 -0.98 16.38 -6.81
CA ARG A 52 -1.16 17.50 -7.73
C ARG A 52 -1.91 17.03 -8.96
N ALA A 53 -2.80 17.85 -9.48
CA ALA A 53 -3.59 17.54 -10.67
C ALA A 53 -2.74 17.46 -11.96
N ASP A 54 -1.57 18.13 -11.96
CA ASP A 54 -0.62 18.12 -13.08
C ASP A 54 0.38 16.95 -13.03
N TRP A 55 0.30 16.09 -12.02
CA TRP A 55 1.02 14.83 -12.04
C TRP A 55 0.33 13.87 -13.00
N ASP A 56 1.08 13.26 -13.90
CA ASP A 56 0.58 12.11 -14.67
C ASP A 56 0.53 10.88 -13.74
N PHE A 57 -0.47 10.87 -12.84
CA PHE A 57 -0.60 9.86 -11.80
C PHE A 57 -2.04 9.33 -11.68
N GLY A 58 -2.58 8.86 -12.82
CA GLY A 58 -3.90 8.26 -12.92
C GLY A 58 -5.03 9.26 -13.19
N PRO A 59 -6.29 8.79 -13.13
CA PRO A 59 -7.49 9.61 -13.41
C PRO A 59 -7.62 10.82 -12.47
N PRO A 60 -8.46 11.83 -12.78
CA PRO A 60 -8.77 12.92 -11.85
C PRO A 60 -9.29 12.41 -10.51
N VAL A 61 -9.02 13.14 -9.43
CA VAL A 61 -9.55 12.86 -8.09
C VAL A 61 -10.95 13.43 -7.98
N ASP A 62 -11.92 12.63 -7.51
CA ASP A 62 -13.31 13.04 -7.34
C ASP A 62 -13.71 13.16 -5.85
N GLN A 63 -13.06 12.43 -4.97
CA GLN A 63 -13.29 12.47 -3.53
C GLN A 63 -11.98 12.44 -2.75
N VAL A 64 -11.97 13.00 -1.55
CA VAL A 64 -10.88 12.86 -0.58
C VAL A 64 -11.48 12.53 0.78
N PHE A 65 -10.96 11.50 1.43
CA PHE A 65 -11.32 11.15 2.80
C PHE A 65 -10.12 10.59 3.55
N GLN A 66 -10.22 10.53 4.87
CA GLN A 66 -9.21 9.92 5.72
C GLN A 66 -9.79 8.75 6.52
N ILE A 67 -8.92 7.81 6.84
CA ILE A 67 -9.17 6.71 7.75
C ILE A 67 -8.12 6.79 8.88
N ILE A 68 -8.57 6.69 10.12
CA ILE A 68 -7.68 6.60 11.28
C ILE A 68 -7.64 5.15 11.73
N LEU A 69 -6.45 4.56 11.75
CA LEU A 69 -6.22 3.20 12.22
C LEU A 69 -5.59 3.21 13.61
N ASN A 70 -6.24 2.56 14.56
CA ASN A 70 -5.67 2.33 15.87
C ASN A 70 -4.37 1.50 15.80
N PRO A 71 -3.47 1.57 16.78
CA PRO A 71 -2.28 0.74 16.81
C PRO A 71 -2.60 -0.74 16.61
N LYS A 72 -1.80 -1.41 15.78
CA LYS A 72 -1.90 -2.85 15.46
C LYS A 72 -3.22 -3.28 14.77
N SER A 73 -4.11 -2.35 14.44
CA SER A 73 -5.35 -2.69 13.73
C SER A 73 -5.11 -2.96 12.24
N ILE A 74 -5.95 -3.83 11.68
CA ILE A 74 -5.97 -4.22 10.28
C ILE A 74 -7.29 -3.75 9.66
N SER A 75 -7.24 -3.17 8.47
CA SER A 75 -8.38 -2.91 7.60
C SER A 75 -8.12 -3.58 6.25
N ALA A 76 -8.62 -4.79 6.07
CA ALA A 76 -8.39 -5.63 4.90
C ALA A 76 -9.52 -6.66 4.74
N TRP A 77 -9.70 -7.24 3.59
CA TRP A 77 -9.25 -6.85 2.27
C TRP A 77 -10.35 -6.08 1.57
N HIS A 78 -9.99 -5.13 0.76
CA HIS A 78 -10.92 -4.32 -0.02
C HIS A 78 -10.56 -4.38 -1.51
N ALA A 79 -11.55 -4.25 -2.37
CA ALA A 79 -11.35 -4.04 -3.80
C ALA A 79 -12.52 -3.22 -4.37
N HIS A 80 -12.27 -2.53 -5.47
CA HIS A 80 -13.26 -1.73 -6.18
C HIS A 80 -13.37 -2.23 -7.63
N ALA A 81 -14.58 -2.38 -8.14
CA ALA A 81 -14.76 -2.85 -9.51
C ALA A 81 -14.34 -1.82 -10.56
N SER A 82 -14.48 -0.53 -10.24
CA SER A 82 -14.33 0.59 -11.17
C SER A 82 -13.47 1.72 -10.63
N ALA A 83 -13.40 1.92 -9.31
CA ALA A 83 -12.66 3.02 -8.70
C ALA A 83 -11.16 2.73 -8.63
N THR A 84 -10.37 3.79 -8.84
CA THR A 84 -8.92 3.82 -8.62
C THR A 84 -8.65 4.58 -7.32
N ASP A 85 -7.99 3.94 -6.36
CA ASP A 85 -7.57 4.58 -5.12
C ASP A 85 -6.18 5.19 -5.22
N ARG A 86 -5.93 6.22 -4.41
CA ARG A 86 -4.59 6.73 -4.13
C ARG A 86 -4.40 6.85 -2.63
N LEU A 87 -3.60 5.96 -2.11
CA LEU A 87 -3.36 5.81 -0.69
C LEU A 87 -2.12 6.58 -0.25
N PHE A 88 -2.27 7.48 0.71
CA PHE A 88 -1.19 8.27 1.29
C PHE A 88 -1.24 8.23 2.81
N VAL A 89 -0.12 7.91 3.46
CA VAL A 89 -0.01 7.89 4.93
C VAL A 89 0.50 9.23 5.42
N SER A 90 -0.38 10.05 5.98
CA SER A 90 -0.06 11.41 6.45
C SER A 90 0.48 11.45 7.89
N ALA A 91 0.19 10.43 8.71
CA ALA A 91 0.70 10.31 10.06
C ALA A 91 0.89 8.84 10.44
N GLY A 92 1.89 8.56 11.27
CA GLY A 92 2.20 7.20 11.73
C GLY A 92 2.95 6.37 10.69
N LEU A 93 2.74 5.05 10.74
CA LEU A 93 3.40 4.06 9.88
C LEU A 93 2.42 2.93 9.53
N LEU A 94 2.11 2.78 8.27
CA LEU A 94 1.25 1.71 7.76
C LEU A 94 2.02 0.72 6.90
N ARG A 95 1.68 -0.55 7.05
CA ARG A 95 1.91 -1.60 6.06
C ARG A 95 0.75 -1.56 5.09
N ILE A 96 1.03 -1.39 3.81
CA ILE A 96 0.04 -1.39 2.72
C ILE A 96 0.32 -2.61 1.86
N VAL A 97 -0.64 -3.51 1.76
CA VAL A 97 -0.49 -4.76 1.01
C VAL A 97 -1.51 -4.82 -0.11
N LEU A 98 -1.04 -5.17 -1.30
CA LEU A 98 -1.87 -5.33 -2.49
C LEU A 98 -1.72 -6.77 -3.01
N CYS A 99 -2.80 -7.33 -3.55
CA CYS A 99 -2.81 -8.65 -4.17
C CYS A 99 -3.58 -8.63 -5.48
N ASP A 100 -2.99 -9.17 -6.53
CA ASP A 100 -3.63 -9.27 -7.84
C ASP A 100 -4.31 -10.64 -8.01
N LEU A 101 -5.63 -10.68 -7.85
CA LEU A 101 -6.44 -11.87 -8.13
C LEU A 101 -7.19 -11.76 -9.47
N ARG A 102 -6.89 -10.77 -10.32
CA ARG A 102 -7.55 -10.59 -11.62
C ARG A 102 -7.18 -11.73 -12.57
N LYS A 103 -8.20 -12.46 -13.02
CA LYS A 103 -8.03 -13.54 -14.01
C LYS A 103 -7.48 -12.96 -15.32
N GLY A 104 -6.41 -13.55 -15.84
CA GLY A 104 -5.75 -13.09 -17.09
C GLY A 104 -4.78 -11.91 -16.91
N SER A 105 -4.60 -11.38 -15.71
CA SER A 105 -3.57 -10.38 -15.45
C SER A 105 -2.16 -10.99 -15.59
N PRO A 106 -1.20 -10.27 -16.19
CA PRO A 106 0.19 -10.73 -16.26
C PRO A 106 0.86 -10.83 -14.88
N THR A 107 0.23 -10.26 -13.86
CA THR A 107 0.69 -10.26 -12.48
C THR A 107 -0.25 -11.01 -11.54
N HIS A 108 -1.12 -11.89 -12.06
CA HIS A 108 -1.99 -12.70 -11.21
C HIS A 108 -1.18 -13.44 -10.14
N GLY A 109 -1.63 -13.38 -8.87
CA GLY A 109 -0.95 -13.96 -7.70
C GLY A 109 0.20 -13.12 -7.14
N VAL A 110 0.60 -12.02 -7.77
CA VAL A 110 1.64 -11.14 -7.23
C VAL A 110 1.11 -10.37 -6.02
N ILE A 111 1.93 -10.29 -4.98
CA ILE A 111 1.69 -9.47 -3.79
C ILE A 111 2.73 -8.34 -3.75
N ASN A 112 2.27 -7.12 -3.52
CA ASN A 112 3.12 -6.01 -3.15
C ASN A 112 2.93 -5.67 -1.67
N ASP A 113 4.01 -5.49 -0.95
CA ASP A 113 4.04 -5.22 0.49
C ASP A 113 4.91 -3.98 0.75
N PHE A 114 4.27 -2.89 1.13
CA PHE A 114 4.90 -1.60 1.34
C PHE A 114 4.80 -1.17 2.81
N ARG A 115 5.76 -0.37 3.23
CA ARG A 115 5.76 0.33 4.52
C ARG A 115 5.99 1.79 4.27
N PHE A 116 4.93 2.58 4.43
CA PHE A 116 4.95 4.02 4.22
C PHE A 116 4.42 4.77 5.44
N GLY A 117 4.90 5.97 5.60
CA GLY A 117 4.56 6.86 6.71
C GLY A 117 5.33 8.17 6.62
N THR A 118 5.40 8.90 7.71
CA THR A 118 6.03 10.23 7.75
C THR A 118 7.52 10.22 7.40
N VAL A 119 8.23 9.12 7.69
CA VAL A 119 9.67 8.98 7.40
C VAL A 119 9.91 8.65 5.92
N ARG A 120 9.01 7.88 5.32
CA ARG A 120 9.06 7.53 3.90
C ARG A 120 7.68 7.77 3.27
N PRO A 121 7.34 9.04 2.95
CA PRO A 121 6.05 9.35 2.36
C PRO A 121 5.98 8.90 0.91
N ALA A 122 4.85 8.30 0.55
CA ALA A 122 4.57 7.89 -0.83
C ALA A 122 3.06 7.87 -1.08
N VAL A 123 2.66 8.06 -2.33
CA VAL A 123 1.32 7.77 -2.82
C VAL A 123 1.33 6.44 -3.56
N VAL A 124 0.44 5.54 -3.19
CA VAL A 124 0.22 4.26 -3.87
C VAL A 124 -1.07 4.35 -4.66
N LEU A 125 -0.97 4.27 -5.98
CA LEU A 125 -2.12 4.15 -6.87
C LEU A 125 -2.50 2.68 -7.01
N VAL A 126 -3.75 2.38 -6.65
CA VAL A 126 -4.34 1.03 -6.69
C VAL A 126 -5.41 1.02 -7.79
N PRO A 127 -5.20 0.31 -8.91
CA PRO A 127 -6.18 0.25 -9.99
C PRO A 127 -7.39 -0.61 -9.60
N PRO A 128 -8.51 -0.50 -10.35
CA PRO A 128 -9.68 -1.33 -10.13
C PRO A 128 -9.35 -2.83 -10.06
N LYS A 129 -10.12 -3.55 -9.24
CA LYS A 129 -10.06 -5.02 -9.05
C LYS A 129 -8.77 -5.55 -8.42
N VAL A 130 -7.88 -4.69 -7.95
CA VAL A 130 -6.73 -5.09 -7.14
C VAL A 130 -7.14 -5.09 -5.67
N TRP A 131 -7.01 -6.25 -5.02
CA TRP A 131 -7.27 -6.39 -3.59
C TRP A 131 -6.19 -5.67 -2.80
N HIS A 132 -6.59 -4.92 -1.79
CA HIS A 132 -5.67 -4.18 -0.94
C HIS A 132 -6.13 -4.14 0.50
N GLY A 133 -5.20 -3.91 1.39
CA GLY A 133 -5.45 -3.73 2.81
C GLY A 133 -4.31 -2.98 3.48
N VAL A 134 -4.57 -2.53 4.69
CA VAL A 134 -3.62 -1.76 5.49
C VAL A 134 -3.59 -2.26 6.94
N MET A 135 -2.41 -2.23 7.53
CA MET A 135 -2.18 -2.51 8.95
C MET A 135 -1.38 -1.38 9.58
N ASN A 136 -1.82 -0.89 10.72
CA ASN A 136 -1.01 0.02 11.52
C ASN A 136 0.06 -0.79 12.27
N ILE A 137 1.31 -0.68 11.82
CA ILE A 137 2.46 -1.38 12.42
C ILE A 137 3.17 -0.54 13.49
N GLY A 138 2.72 0.71 13.71
CA GLY A 138 3.19 1.59 14.77
C GLY A 138 2.48 1.37 16.11
N ASP A 139 2.84 2.18 17.09
CA ASP A 139 2.31 2.15 18.47
C ASP A 139 1.40 3.36 18.78
N VAL A 140 1.16 4.20 17.78
CA VAL A 140 0.24 5.35 17.83
C VAL A 140 -0.77 5.26 16.69
N PRO A 141 -1.91 5.95 16.75
CA PRO A 141 -2.84 6.01 15.61
C PRO A 141 -2.14 6.50 14.35
N SER A 142 -2.45 5.86 13.22
CA SER A 142 -1.95 6.24 11.89
C SER A 142 -3.09 6.79 11.05
N VAL A 143 -2.79 7.77 10.20
CA VAL A 143 -3.78 8.42 9.31
C VAL A 143 -3.47 8.07 7.87
N LEU A 144 -4.43 7.40 7.23
CA LEU A 144 -4.44 7.14 5.80
C LEU A 144 -5.39 8.14 5.11
N ILE A 145 -4.89 8.85 4.13
CA ILE A 145 -5.71 9.65 3.22
C ILE A 145 -5.90 8.84 1.95
N ASN A 146 -7.15 8.73 1.48
CA ASN A 146 -7.48 8.17 0.19
C ASN A 146 -8.05 9.26 -0.74
N LEU A 147 -7.60 9.24 -1.99
CA LEU A 147 -8.01 10.17 -3.05
C LEU A 147 -8.54 9.35 -4.26
N PRO A 148 -9.75 8.79 -4.17
CA PRO A 148 -10.33 8.03 -5.27
C PRO A 148 -10.74 8.92 -6.44
N ASP A 149 -10.81 8.29 -7.63
CA ASP A 149 -11.26 8.92 -8.88
C ASP A 149 -12.78 8.88 -9.05
N ARG A 150 -13.49 8.32 -8.08
CA ARG A 150 -14.96 8.26 -8.05
C ARG A 150 -15.46 8.54 -6.64
N ALA A 151 -16.46 9.40 -6.53
CA ALA A 151 -17.14 9.62 -5.27
C ALA A 151 -17.91 8.36 -4.84
N TYR A 152 -17.98 8.15 -3.53
CA TYR A 152 -18.71 7.03 -2.94
C TYR A 152 -20.21 7.11 -3.26
N CYS A 153 -20.77 6.11 -3.90
CA CYS A 153 -22.19 5.97 -4.11
C CYS A 153 -22.84 5.33 -2.89
N TYR A 154 -23.70 6.06 -2.18
CA TYR A 154 -24.29 5.57 -0.92
C TYR A 154 -25.33 4.48 -1.15
N GLU A 155 -26.02 4.50 -2.28
CA GLU A 155 -27.07 3.55 -2.64
C GLU A 155 -26.52 2.25 -3.23
N ASP A 156 -25.37 2.31 -3.91
CA ASP A 156 -24.74 1.15 -4.56
C ASP A 156 -23.21 1.26 -4.44
N PRO A 157 -22.63 0.94 -3.27
CA PRO A 157 -21.20 1.09 -3.03
C PRO A 157 -20.34 0.14 -3.88
N ASP A 158 -19.41 0.69 -4.67
CA ASP A 158 -18.35 -0.08 -5.33
C ASP A 158 -17.27 -0.49 -4.31
N HIS A 159 -17.64 -1.34 -3.36
CA HIS A 159 -16.77 -1.74 -2.27
C HIS A 159 -16.93 -3.22 -1.93
N TRP A 160 -15.98 -4.00 -2.36
CA TRP A 160 -15.94 -5.45 -2.15
C TRP A 160 -15.02 -5.82 -1.00
N ARG A 161 -15.34 -6.87 -0.25
CA ARG A 161 -14.58 -7.29 0.92
C ARG A 161 -14.28 -8.78 0.93
N LEU A 162 -13.09 -9.13 1.45
CA LEU A 162 -12.76 -10.47 1.94
C LEU A 162 -12.28 -10.38 3.40
N PRO A 163 -12.42 -11.44 4.19
CA PRO A 163 -11.82 -11.52 5.51
C PRO A 163 -10.30 -11.30 5.45
N SER A 164 -9.72 -10.71 6.48
CA SER A 164 -8.27 -10.45 6.54
C SER A 164 -7.41 -11.75 6.50
N ASP A 165 -7.98 -12.86 6.94
CA ASP A 165 -7.42 -14.20 6.94
C ASP A 165 -7.92 -15.08 5.78
N SER A 166 -8.49 -14.47 4.74
CA SER A 166 -9.03 -15.20 3.59
C SER A 166 -7.98 -16.10 2.95
N PRO A 167 -8.30 -17.39 2.71
CA PRO A 167 -7.38 -18.32 2.05
C PRO A 167 -7.15 -18.01 0.57
N GLU A 168 -7.96 -17.12 -0.03
CA GLU A 168 -7.81 -16.69 -1.41
C GLU A 168 -6.56 -15.82 -1.62
N ILE A 169 -6.04 -15.23 -0.56
CA ILE A 169 -4.84 -14.39 -0.58
C ILE A 169 -3.77 -15.03 0.29
N ALA A 170 -2.71 -15.53 -0.33
CA ALA A 170 -1.60 -16.20 0.35
C ALA A 170 -0.71 -15.17 1.10
N PHE A 171 -1.29 -14.50 2.09
CA PHE A 171 -0.64 -13.48 2.89
C PHE A 171 -1.09 -13.53 4.35
N THR A 172 -0.14 -13.33 5.27
CA THR A 172 -0.39 -13.21 6.72
C THR A 172 0.02 -11.81 7.19
N TRP A 173 -0.91 -11.16 7.87
CA TRP A 173 -0.72 -9.80 8.40
C TRP A 173 0.26 -9.73 9.58
#